data_06670e7380c1b6b276e87cde1a34dfd2
#
_entry.id   06670e7380c1b6b276e87cde1a34dfd2
#
_cell.length_a   1.000
_cell.length_b   1.000
_cell.length_c   1.000
_cell.angle_alpha   90.00
_cell.angle_beta   90.00
_cell.angle_gamma   90.00
#
_symmetry.space_group_name_H-M   'P 1'
#
loop_
_entity.id
_entity.type
_entity.pdbx_description
1 polymer ?
#
loop_
_entity_poly.entity_id
_entity_poly.type
_entity_poly.pdbx_seq_one_letter_code
_entity_poly.pdbx_strand_id
1 'polypeptide(L)'
;MKIGPTLRRILQSAIVTCALTVGAQAQQSDLMPLHTMQDSQGWAAVGRLDIRGKGFCTAALIREQLILTAAHCVFNSDGTPIDTTLFEFRAGLRDGRAEATRSISRAVPHPGYQFKENATDAPAVALDIAVLELARPIRMARLQPYQIAPRPL
;
A
#
# COMPACT_ATOMS: atom_id res chain seq x y z
N MET A 1 -49.29 27.70 -40.08
CA MET A 1 -47.92 28.26 -40.12
C MET A 1 -46.98 27.10 -40.41
N LYS A 2 -46.41 27.00 -41.63
CA LYS A 2 -45.55 25.88 -42.07
C LYS A 2 -44.12 26.15 -41.64
N ILE A 3 -43.60 25.32 -40.73
CA ILE A 3 -42.20 25.38 -40.29
C ILE A 3 -41.30 24.91 -41.42
N GLY A 4 -40.39 25.78 -41.88
CA GLY A 4 -39.51 25.52 -42.99
C GLY A 4 -38.49 24.35 -42.69
N PRO A 5 -38.00 23.68 -43.75
CA PRO A 5 -37.16 22.48 -43.60
C PRO A 5 -35.83 22.70 -42.86
N THR A 6 -35.34 23.94 -42.87
CA THR A 6 -34.13 24.33 -42.16
C THR A 6 -34.31 24.32 -40.63
N LEU A 7 -35.44 24.75 -40.13
CA LEU A 7 -35.73 24.77 -38.68
C LEU A 7 -35.92 23.36 -38.10
N ARG A 8 -36.48 22.43 -38.94
CA ARG A 8 -36.66 21.04 -38.58
C ARG A 8 -35.31 20.29 -38.43
N ARG A 9 -34.31 20.61 -39.27
CA ARG A 9 -32.97 20.02 -39.19
C ARG A 9 -32.19 20.51 -37.97
N ILE A 10 -32.35 21.77 -37.57
CA ILE A 10 -31.69 22.29 -36.38
C ILE A 10 -32.27 21.67 -35.09
N LEU A 11 -33.59 21.44 -35.01
CA LEU A 11 -34.20 20.74 -33.88
C LEU A 11 -33.77 19.29 -33.76
N GLN A 12 -33.59 18.59 -34.88
CA GLN A 12 -33.15 17.19 -34.89
C GLN A 12 -31.67 17.03 -34.47
N SER A 13 -30.81 17.98 -34.82
CA SER A 13 -29.40 17.99 -34.40
C SER A 13 -29.26 18.28 -32.89
N ALA A 14 -30.09 19.13 -32.30
CA ALA A 14 -30.05 19.45 -30.88
C ALA A 14 -30.45 18.28 -29.97
N ILE A 15 -31.34 17.40 -30.44
CA ILE A 15 -31.80 16.22 -29.67
C ILE A 15 -30.74 15.11 -29.64
N VAL A 16 -29.95 14.96 -30.68
CA VAL A 16 -28.90 13.91 -30.77
C VAL A 16 -27.69 14.24 -29.90
N THR A 17 -27.38 15.53 -29.66
CA THR A 17 -26.22 15.93 -28.85
C THR A 17 -26.48 15.81 -27.34
N CYS A 18 -27.73 15.75 -26.89
CA CYS A 18 -28.08 15.63 -25.46
C CYS A 18 -28.10 14.20 -24.92
N ALA A 19 -27.98 13.17 -25.78
CA ALA A 19 -28.11 11.75 -25.39
C ALA A 19 -26.77 11.06 -25.07
N LEU A 20 -25.64 11.73 -25.13
CA LEU A 20 -24.30 11.14 -24.92
C LEU A 20 -23.63 11.48 -23.59
N THR A 21 -24.32 12.14 -22.67
CA THR A 21 -23.83 12.24 -21.29
C THR A 21 -24.30 11.04 -20.46
N VAL A 22 -23.92 9.83 -20.87
CA VAL A 22 -23.91 8.69 -19.95
C VAL A 22 -22.76 9.00 -18.99
N GLY A 23 -23.12 9.56 -17.83
CA GLY A 23 -22.17 9.81 -16.76
C GLY A 23 -21.44 8.51 -16.44
N ALA A 24 -20.12 8.53 -16.56
CA ALA A 24 -19.27 7.50 -15.99
C ALA A 24 -19.57 7.48 -14.48
N GLN A 25 -20.41 6.56 -14.04
CA GLN A 25 -20.58 6.26 -12.64
C GLN A 25 -19.26 5.64 -12.19
N ALA A 26 -18.44 6.42 -11.49
CA ALA A 26 -17.33 5.86 -10.73
C ALA A 26 -17.95 4.80 -9.82
N GLN A 27 -17.56 3.53 -10.01
CA GLN A 27 -17.92 2.46 -9.10
C GLN A 27 -17.43 2.90 -7.72
N GLN A 28 -18.36 3.17 -6.82
CA GLN A 28 -18.03 3.33 -5.41
C GLN A 28 -17.40 2.01 -4.99
N SER A 29 -16.11 2.02 -4.72
CA SER A 29 -15.44 0.88 -4.10
C SER A 29 -16.11 0.68 -2.73
N ASP A 30 -16.60 -0.53 -2.47
CA ASP A 30 -17.12 -0.94 -1.16
C ASP A 30 -15.99 -1.04 -0.10
N LEU A 31 -15.08 -0.08 -0.10
CA LEU A 31 -14.06 0.02 0.93
C LEU A 31 -14.73 0.44 2.23
N MET A 32 -14.92 -0.52 3.12
CA MET A 32 -15.39 -0.24 4.47
C MET A 32 -14.28 0.42 5.27
N PRO A 33 -14.49 1.67 5.73
CA PRO A 33 -13.51 2.32 6.59
C PRO A 33 -13.47 1.60 7.95
N LEU A 34 -12.27 1.32 8.44
CA LEU A 34 -12.03 0.68 9.74
C LEU A 34 -12.18 1.72 10.87
N HIS A 35 -13.42 2.07 11.22
CA HIS A 35 -13.71 3.13 12.18
C HIS A 35 -13.53 2.72 13.64
N THR A 36 -13.66 1.44 13.97
CA THR A 36 -13.57 0.94 15.33
C THR A 36 -12.32 0.11 15.56
N MET A 37 -11.93 -0.06 16.83
CA MET A 37 -10.86 -1.00 17.18
C MET A 37 -11.24 -2.45 16.82
N GLN A 38 -12.52 -2.78 16.79
CA GLN A 38 -13.02 -4.10 16.42
C GLN A 38 -12.82 -4.35 14.92
N ASP A 39 -13.10 -3.38 14.07
CA ASP A 39 -12.92 -3.46 12.62
C ASP A 39 -11.44 -3.63 12.23
N SER A 40 -10.53 -3.10 13.05
CA SER A 40 -9.09 -3.14 12.81
C SER A 40 -8.37 -4.34 13.44
N GLN A 41 -9.06 -5.24 14.16
CA GLN A 41 -8.40 -6.36 14.88
C GLN A 41 -7.54 -7.24 13.95
N GLY A 42 -8.02 -7.56 12.74
CA GLY A 42 -7.27 -8.35 11.76
C GLY A 42 -6.07 -7.62 11.14
N TRP A 43 -5.95 -6.30 11.34
CA TRP A 43 -4.93 -5.45 10.71
C TRP A 43 -3.92 -4.87 11.69
N ALA A 44 -4.02 -5.22 12.98
CA ALA A 44 -3.16 -4.65 14.02
C ALA A 44 -1.65 -4.93 13.80
N ALA A 45 -1.32 -6.05 13.17
CA ALA A 45 0.06 -6.40 12.83
C ALA A 45 0.60 -5.66 11.59
N VAL A 46 -0.24 -4.95 10.82
CA VAL A 46 0.20 -4.03 9.77
C VAL A 46 0.65 -2.73 10.42
N GLY A 47 1.70 -2.14 9.88
CA GLY A 47 2.24 -0.88 10.37
C GLY A 47 2.93 -0.09 9.29
N ARG A 48 3.38 1.10 9.67
CA ARG A 48 4.17 1.98 8.83
C ARG A 48 5.65 1.82 9.16
N LEU A 49 6.46 1.65 8.13
CA LEU A 49 7.91 1.69 8.22
C LEU A 49 8.37 3.09 7.79
N ASP A 50 8.61 3.96 8.76
CA ASP A 50 9.15 5.29 8.50
C ASP A 50 10.63 5.20 8.12
N ILE A 51 11.03 6.01 7.13
CA ILE A 51 12.41 6.12 6.64
C ILE A 51 12.80 7.59 6.76
N ARG A 52 13.55 7.92 7.79
CA ARG A 52 13.88 9.31 8.12
C ARG A 52 14.46 10.07 6.94
N GLY A 53 13.86 11.21 6.62
CA GLY A 53 14.30 12.07 5.51
C GLY A 53 13.95 11.58 4.11
N LYS A 54 13.20 10.44 3.99
CA LYS A 54 12.89 9.84 2.68
C LYS A 54 11.41 9.56 2.46
N GLY A 55 10.65 9.21 3.51
CA GLY A 55 9.25 8.86 3.39
C GLY A 55 8.88 7.66 4.26
N PHE A 56 8.00 6.80 3.76
CA PHE A 56 7.57 5.61 4.48
C PHE A 56 7.13 4.50 3.53
N CYS A 57 7.13 3.28 4.06
CA CYS A 57 6.55 2.08 3.45
C CYS A 57 5.52 1.44 4.39
N THR A 58 4.77 0.49 3.88
CA THR A 58 3.97 -0.42 4.71
C THR A 58 4.80 -1.65 5.05
N ALA A 59 4.67 -2.14 6.29
CA ALA A 59 5.26 -3.41 6.70
C ALA A 59 4.27 -4.19 7.56
N ALA A 60 4.44 -5.52 7.61
CA ALA A 60 3.60 -6.41 8.40
C ALA A 60 4.46 -7.23 9.37
N LEU A 61 4.03 -7.31 10.63
CA LEU A 61 4.68 -8.16 11.63
C LEU A 61 4.39 -9.63 11.31
N ILE A 62 5.43 -10.42 11.04
CA ILE A 62 5.35 -11.85 10.69
C ILE A 62 5.91 -12.76 11.79
N ARG A 63 6.69 -12.21 12.72
CA ARG A 63 7.10 -12.82 13.99
C ARG A 63 7.29 -11.69 15.02
N GLU A 64 7.42 -12.04 16.29
CA GLU A 64 7.61 -11.04 17.37
C GLU A 64 8.73 -10.02 17.07
N GLN A 65 9.74 -10.40 16.29
CA GLN A 65 10.91 -9.58 15.99
C GLN A 65 11.16 -9.41 14.48
N LEU A 66 10.29 -9.92 13.61
CA LEU A 66 10.46 -9.83 12.17
C LEU A 66 9.26 -9.14 11.51
N ILE A 67 9.55 -8.21 10.62
CA ILE A 67 8.55 -7.59 9.74
C ILE A 67 8.87 -7.88 8.27
N LEU A 68 7.83 -7.98 7.47
CA LEU A 68 7.87 -8.13 6.02
C LEU A 68 7.54 -6.80 5.36
N THR A 69 8.31 -6.40 4.37
CA THR A 69 8.07 -5.22 3.53
C THR A 69 8.58 -5.48 2.11
N ALA A 70 8.46 -4.49 1.22
CA ALA A 70 9.04 -4.55 -0.12
C ALA A 70 10.55 -4.30 -0.07
N ALA A 71 11.31 -4.95 -0.96
CA ALA A 71 12.76 -4.78 -1.01
C ALA A 71 13.17 -3.36 -1.46
N HIS A 72 12.43 -2.75 -2.39
CA HIS A 72 12.72 -1.37 -2.80
C HIS A 72 12.70 -0.38 -1.65
N CYS A 73 11.98 -0.67 -0.55
CA CYS A 73 11.92 0.19 0.63
C CYS A 73 13.23 0.28 1.40
N VAL A 74 14.16 -0.64 1.19
CA VAL A 74 15.45 -0.68 1.89
C VAL A 74 16.61 -0.20 1.04
N PHE A 75 16.33 0.37 -0.15
CA PHE A 75 17.35 0.95 -1.03
C PHE A 75 17.11 2.44 -1.28
N ASN A 76 18.21 3.14 -1.51
CA ASN A 76 18.21 4.49 -2.04
C ASN A 76 17.87 4.47 -3.54
N SER A 77 17.54 5.63 -4.11
CA SER A 77 17.29 5.77 -5.55
C SER A 77 18.49 5.40 -6.44
N ASP A 78 19.69 5.45 -5.91
CA ASP A 78 20.92 5.00 -6.58
C ASP A 78 21.19 3.50 -6.44
N GLY A 79 20.29 2.74 -5.78
CA GLY A 79 20.42 1.31 -5.55
C GLY A 79 21.33 0.94 -4.38
N THR A 80 21.83 1.89 -3.61
CA THR A 80 22.58 1.59 -2.38
C THR A 80 21.66 1.27 -1.22
N PRO A 81 22.02 0.35 -0.29
CA PRO A 81 21.21 0.07 0.89
C PRO A 81 21.06 1.31 1.77
N ILE A 82 19.88 1.47 2.36
CA ILE A 82 19.59 2.49 3.37
C ILE A 82 20.14 2.03 4.72
N ASP A 83 20.76 2.94 5.48
CA ASP A 83 21.23 2.69 6.84
C ASP A 83 20.03 2.31 7.75
N THR A 84 20.16 1.20 8.46
CA THR A 84 19.10 0.68 9.35
C THR A 84 18.72 1.64 10.46
N THR A 85 19.60 2.54 10.88
CA THR A 85 19.32 3.58 11.89
C THR A 85 18.28 4.61 11.45
N LEU A 86 17.99 4.69 10.15
CA LEU A 86 16.99 5.58 9.60
C LEU A 86 15.58 5.00 9.63
N PHE A 87 15.43 3.69 9.92
CA PHE A 87 14.13 3.05 9.95
C PHE A 87 13.48 3.03 11.32
N GLU A 88 12.18 3.26 11.33
CA GLU A 88 11.33 3.08 12.50
C GLU A 88 10.03 2.37 12.09
N PHE A 89 9.74 1.22 12.69
CA PHE A 89 8.49 0.50 12.48
C PHE A 89 7.45 0.91 13.51
N ARG A 90 6.29 1.35 13.04
CA ARG A 90 5.13 1.77 13.84
C ARG A 90 3.97 0.81 13.61
N ALA A 91 3.89 -0.23 14.45
CA ALA A 91 2.87 -1.28 14.37
C ALA A 91 1.49 -0.75 14.79
N GLY A 92 0.45 -1.19 14.10
CA GLY A 92 -0.93 -0.84 14.40
C GLY A 92 -1.17 0.68 14.37
N LEU A 93 -0.51 1.39 13.45
CA LEU A 93 -0.63 2.84 13.34
C LEU A 93 -2.03 3.25 12.93
N ARG A 94 -2.69 4.03 13.79
CA ARG A 94 -4.02 4.58 13.55
C ARG A 94 -4.13 5.99 14.14
N ASP A 95 -4.73 6.90 13.42
CA ASP A 95 -4.95 8.30 13.85
C ASP A 95 -3.68 8.94 14.43
N GLY A 96 -2.53 8.67 13.81
CA GLY A 96 -1.21 9.16 14.22
C GLY A 96 -0.59 8.42 15.43
N ARG A 97 -1.29 7.47 16.04
CA ARG A 97 -0.82 6.69 17.20
C ARG A 97 -0.49 5.27 16.79
N ALA A 98 0.68 4.79 17.21
CA ALA A 98 1.10 3.41 17.02
C ALA A 98 0.90 2.63 18.34
N GLU A 99 0.50 1.35 18.23
CA GLU A 99 0.43 0.43 19.38
C GLU A 99 1.83 0.08 19.90
N ALA A 100 2.79 -0.05 18.98
CA ALA A 100 4.20 -0.23 19.32
C ALA A 100 5.10 0.43 18.28
N THR A 101 6.24 0.96 18.75
CA THR A 101 7.27 1.56 17.88
C THR A 101 8.61 0.86 18.13
N ARG A 102 9.32 0.47 17.06
CA ARG A 102 10.61 -0.23 17.12
C ARG A 102 11.56 0.28 16.06
N SER A 103 12.83 0.45 16.44
CA SER A 103 13.93 0.62 15.48
C SER A 103 14.28 -0.71 14.82
N ILE A 104 14.99 -0.64 13.70
CA ILE A 104 15.43 -1.79 12.91
C ILE A 104 16.91 -2.08 13.22
N SER A 105 17.24 -3.34 13.49
CA SER A 105 18.62 -3.79 13.68
C SER A 105 19.25 -4.30 12.40
N ARG A 106 18.46 -4.91 11.52
CA ARG A 106 18.94 -5.49 10.26
C ARG A 106 17.85 -5.49 9.19
N ALA A 107 18.26 -5.25 7.94
CA ALA A 107 17.41 -5.35 6.76
C ALA A 107 17.99 -6.40 5.81
N VAL A 108 17.16 -7.35 5.35
CA VAL A 108 17.56 -8.44 4.47
C VAL A 108 16.60 -8.49 3.28
N PRO A 109 16.96 -7.91 2.13
CA PRO A 109 16.19 -8.07 0.90
C PRO A 109 16.31 -9.50 0.37
N HIS A 110 15.36 -9.91 -0.48
CA HIS A 110 15.41 -11.21 -1.16
C HIS A 110 16.74 -11.33 -1.95
N PRO A 111 17.46 -12.47 -1.87
CA PRO A 111 18.78 -12.61 -2.49
C PRO A 111 18.81 -12.38 -4.00
N GLY A 112 17.70 -12.68 -4.68
CA GLY A 112 17.56 -12.44 -6.12
C GLY A 112 17.03 -11.04 -6.49
N TYR A 113 16.75 -10.18 -5.51
CA TYR A 113 16.26 -8.85 -5.81
C TYR A 113 17.38 -7.97 -6.36
N GLN A 114 17.09 -7.28 -7.46
CA GLN A 114 17.96 -6.27 -8.04
C GLN A 114 17.19 -4.96 -8.11
N PHE A 115 17.70 -3.94 -7.43
CA PHE A 115 17.08 -2.62 -7.46
C PHE A 115 17.07 -2.08 -8.90
N LYS A 116 15.87 -1.73 -9.36
CA LYS A 116 15.65 -1.00 -10.61
C LYS A 116 14.63 0.09 -10.34
N GLU A 117 14.96 1.30 -10.65
CA GLU A 117 14.01 2.40 -10.55
C GLU A 117 12.80 2.14 -11.47
N ASN A 118 11.60 2.25 -10.92
CA ASN A 118 10.33 2.03 -11.66
C ASN A 118 10.18 0.64 -12.31
N ALA A 119 10.73 -0.41 -11.69
CA ALA A 119 10.56 -1.77 -12.17
C ALA A 119 9.06 -2.17 -12.12
N THR A 120 8.51 -2.53 -13.28
CA THR A 120 7.11 -2.98 -13.43
C THR A 120 7.00 -4.37 -14.03
N ASP A 121 8.13 -4.98 -14.38
CA ASP A 121 8.18 -6.32 -14.95
C ASP A 121 7.92 -7.39 -13.88
N ALA A 122 7.09 -8.38 -14.20
CA ALA A 122 6.64 -9.41 -13.25
C ALA A 122 7.78 -10.14 -12.50
N PRO A 123 8.92 -10.50 -13.11
CA PRO A 123 10.04 -11.10 -12.36
C PRO A 123 10.64 -10.19 -11.30
N ALA A 124 10.77 -8.89 -11.56
CA ALA A 124 11.31 -7.95 -10.60
C ALA A 124 10.35 -7.74 -9.41
N VAL A 125 9.05 -7.65 -9.70
CA VAL A 125 8.01 -7.51 -8.67
C VAL A 125 7.91 -8.76 -7.80
N ALA A 126 8.06 -9.96 -8.35
CA ALA A 126 7.99 -11.20 -7.59
C ALA A 126 9.10 -11.35 -6.54
N LEU A 127 10.25 -10.70 -6.74
CA LEU A 127 11.38 -10.71 -5.83
C LEU A 127 11.47 -9.45 -4.95
N ASP A 128 10.52 -8.52 -5.10
CA ASP A 128 10.49 -7.27 -4.34
C ASP A 128 10.00 -7.49 -2.90
N ILE A 129 10.74 -8.29 -2.15
CA ILE A 129 10.45 -8.68 -0.77
C ILE A 129 11.69 -8.47 0.10
N ALA A 130 11.50 -7.90 1.30
CA ALA A 130 12.52 -7.79 2.32
C ALA A 130 11.98 -8.17 3.70
N VAL A 131 12.81 -8.81 4.52
CA VAL A 131 12.55 -9.06 5.94
C VAL A 131 13.46 -8.16 6.77
N LEU A 132 12.87 -7.43 7.71
CA LEU A 132 13.62 -6.57 8.63
C LEU A 132 13.49 -7.12 10.04
N GLU A 133 14.61 -7.08 10.77
CA GLU A 133 14.67 -7.46 12.17
C GLU A 133 14.51 -6.22 13.06
N LEU A 134 13.58 -6.31 14.00
CA LEU A 134 13.35 -5.27 15.01
C LEU A 134 14.46 -5.33 16.06
N ALA A 135 14.93 -4.20 16.56
CA ALA A 135 15.93 -4.14 17.64
C ALA A 135 15.42 -4.81 18.95
N ARG A 136 14.11 -4.84 19.16
CA ARG A 136 13.44 -5.52 20.28
C ARG A 136 12.12 -6.15 19.83
N PRO A 137 11.73 -7.33 20.34
CA PRO A 137 10.49 -7.97 19.99
C PRO A 137 9.25 -7.15 20.38
N ILE A 138 8.14 -7.41 19.70
CA ILE A 138 6.80 -6.96 20.04
C ILE A 138 6.05 -8.15 20.62
N ARG A 139 5.74 -8.11 21.93
CA ARG A 139 5.01 -9.14 22.66
C ARG A 139 3.77 -8.53 23.27
N MET A 140 2.78 -8.27 22.44
CA MET A 140 1.52 -7.66 22.84
C MET A 140 0.35 -8.49 22.35
N ALA A 141 -0.61 -8.79 23.22
CA ALA A 141 -1.77 -9.63 22.87
C ALA A 141 -2.56 -9.11 21.65
N ARG A 142 -2.56 -7.79 21.43
CA ARG A 142 -3.26 -7.16 20.30
C ARG A 142 -2.47 -7.12 19.00
N LEU A 143 -1.16 -7.33 19.05
CA LEU A 143 -0.25 -7.28 17.89
C LEU A 143 0.25 -8.69 17.57
N GLN A 144 -0.69 -9.58 17.20
CA GLN A 144 -0.33 -10.95 16.84
C GLN A 144 0.30 -10.97 15.45
N PRO A 145 1.52 -11.54 15.29
CA PRO A 145 2.15 -11.67 13.99
C PRO A 145 1.30 -12.50 13.03
N TYR A 146 1.31 -12.14 11.76
CA TYR A 146 0.68 -12.94 10.72
C TYR A 146 1.38 -14.28 10.55
N GLN A 147 0.60 -15.33 10.34
CA GLN A 147 1.13 -16.64 10.00
C GLN A 147 1.50 -16.66 8.51
N ILE A 148 2.72 -17.08 8.21
CA ILE A 148 3.13 -17.35 6.82
C ILE A 148 2.52 -18.68 6.41
N ALA A 149 1.82 -18.71 5.26
CA ALA A 149 1.23 -19.96 4.76
C ALA A 149 2.32 -21.01 4.52
N PRO A 150 2.15 -22.25 5.02
CA PRO A 150 3.17 -23.28 4.88
C PRO A 150 3.26 -23.88 3.47
N ARG A 151 2.34 -23.51 2.57
CA ARG A 151 2.28 -24.00 1.18
C ARG A 151 2.05 -22.86 0.21
N PRO A 152 2.60 -22.95 -1.01
CA PRO A 152 2.20 -22.04 -2.10
C PRO A 152 0.69 -22.15 -2.35
N LEU A 153 0.06 -21.03 -2.67
CA LEU A 153 -1.34 -20.99 -3.12
C LEU A 153 -1.47 -21.63 -4.50
#